data_dddff2edacdaefbf022ad689727ecf18
#
_entry.id   dddff2edacdaefbf022ad689727ecf18
#
_cell.length_a   1.000
_cell.length_b   1.000
_cell.length_c   1.000
_cell.angle_alpha   90.00
_cell.angle_beta   90.00
_cell.angle_gamma   90.00
#
_symmetry.space_group_name_H-M   'P 1'
#
loop_
_entity.id
_entity.type
_entity.pdbx_description
1 polymer ?
#
loop_
_entity_poly.entity_id
_entity_poly.type
_entity_poly.pdbx_seq_one_letter_code
_entity_poly.pdbx_strand_id
1 'polypeptide(L)'
;MKFLVVDDFSTMRRIVRGLLKELGFLNVEEAEDGVVALNRLKSEPFDFVVSDWNMPNMTGLELLKAIRADAALAHLPVLMVTAEAKKENIIEAAKSGASGYVVKPFTAATLDEKLNKIFKATGAKEAA
;
A
#
# COMPACT_ATOMS: atom_id res chain seq x y z
N MET A 1 10.36 9.42 4.28
CA MET A 1 9.07 8.69 4.25
C MET A 1 9.34 7.19 4.22
N LYS A 2 8.73 6.46 5.10
CA LYS A 2 8.95 5.02 5.23
C LYS A 2 7.75 4.23 4.70
N PHE A 3 7.99 3.36 3.72
CA PHE A 3 6.97 2.54 3.06
C PHE A 3 6.99 1.11 3.56
N LEU A 4 5.81 0.50 3.68
CA LEU A 4 5.68 -0.93 3.85
C LEU A 4 5.03 -1.51 2.60
N VAL A 5 5.72 -2.43 1.93
CA VAL A 5 5.22 -3.14 0.75
C VAL A 5 4.77 -4.53 1.17
N VAL A 6 3.51 -4.85 0.95
CA VAL A 6 2.88 -6.10 1.38
C VAL A 6 2.44 -6.90 0.16
N ASP A 7 3.02 -8.08 -0.01
CA ASP A 7 2.70 -9.00 -1.11
C ASP A 7 3.26 -10.38 -0.73
N ASP A 8 2.55 -11.44 -1.06
CA ASP A 8 3.02 -12.80 -0.76
C ASP A 8 4.10 -13.29 -1.73
N PHE A 9 4.28 -12.62 -2.87
CA PHE A 9 5.36 -12.93 -3.81
C PHE A 9 6.57 -12.02 -3.58
N SER A 10 7.70 -12.63 -3.21
CA SER A 10 8.95 -11.89 -3.00
C SER A 10 9.40 -11.13 -4.25
N THR A 11 9.19 -11.72 -5.43
CA THR A 11 9.52 -11.08 -6.70
C THR A 11 8.73 -9.79 -6.90
N MET A 12 7.43 -9.82 -6.60
CA MET A 12 6.59 -8.62 -6.71
C MET A 12 6.98 -7.54 -5.71
N ARG A 13 7.29 -7.94 -4.47
CA ARG A 13 7.79 -6.98 -3.46
C ARG A 13 9.07 -6.29 -3.94
N ARG A 14 9.98 -7.06 -4.54
CA ARG A 14 11.23 -6.54 -5.09
C ARG A 14 10.98 -5.55 -6.23
N ILE A 15 10.04 -5.87 -7.11
CA ILE A 15 9.66 -4.99 -8.23
C ILE A 15 9.12 -3.68 -7.70
N VAL A 16 8.17 -3.71 -6.78
CA VAL A 16 7.58 -2.50 -6.21
C VAL A 16 8.63 -1.66 -5.49
N ARG A 17 9.48 -2.32 -4.71
CA ARG A 17 10.60 -1.65 -4.02
C ARG A 17 11.53 -0.95 -5.01
N GLY A 18 11.84 -1.62 -6.13
CA GLY A 18 12.67 -1.05 -7.20
C GLY A 18 12.03 0.18 -7.84
N LEU A 19 10.72 0.13 -8.10
CA LEU A 19 9.98 1.25 -8.66
C LEU A 19 9.95 2.44 -7.69
N LEU A 20 9.74 2.19 -6.41
CA LEU A 20 9.79 3.23 -5.38
C LEU A 20 11.18 3.86 -5.31
N LYS A 21 12.22 3.05 -5.42
CA LYS A 21 13.61 3.54 -5.44
C LYS A 21 13.86 4.46 -6.63
N GLU A 22 13.35 4.11 -7.81
CA GLU A 22 13.45 4.97 -8.99
C GLU A 22 12.80 6.33 -8.76
N LEU A 23 11.74 6.37 -7.94
CA LEU A 23 11.02 7.59 -7.62
C LEU A 23 11.63 8.37 -6.45
N GLY A 24 12.74 7.88 -5.89
CA GLY A 24 13.46 8.55 -4.81
C GLY A 24 13.10 8.08 -3.40
N PHE A 25 12.26 7.04 -3.27
CA PHE A 25 11.88 6.50 -1.96
C PHE A 25 12.78 5.32 -1.63
N LEU A 26 13.73 5.54 -0.72
CA LEU A 26 14.74 4.54 -0.38
C LEU A 26 14.44 3.74 0.89
N ASN A 27 13.57 4.26 1.75
CA ASN A 27 13.24 3.61 3.01
C ASN A 27 11.98 2.75 2.83
N VAL A 28 12.19 1.53 2.37
CA VAL A 28 11.11 0.57 2.05
C VAL A 28 11.35 -0.73 2.79
N GLU A 29 10.35 -1.15 3.56
CA GLU A 29 10.33 -2.45 4.24
C GLU A 29 9.29 -3.35 3.57
N GLU A 30 9.38 -4.65 3.82
CA GLU A 30 8.52 -5.64 3.17
C GLU A 30 7.81 -6.52 4.19
N ALA A 31 6.60 -6.97 3.84
CA ALA A 31 5.87 -7.97 4.61
C ALA A 31 5.23 -8.98 3.65
N GLU A 32 5.21 -10.24 4.02
CA GLU A 32 4.76 -11.33 3.15
C GLU A 32 3.25 -11.56 3.17
N ASP A 33 2.55 -11.04 4.16
CA ASP A 33 1.07 -11.11 4.23
C ASP A 33 0.53 -10.03 5.16
N GLY A 34 -0.80 -9.99 5.26
CA GLY A 34 -1.46 -8.96 6.07
C GLY A 34 -1.21 -9.09 7.56
N VAL A 35 -1.03 -10.31 8.08
CA VAL A 35 -0.77 -10.53 9.51
C VAL A 35 0.61 -9.98 9.88
N VAL A 36 1.63 -10.31 9.11
CA VAL A 36 2.99 -9.80 9.31
C VAL A 36 2.99 -8.27 9.17
N ALA A 37 2.31 -7.76 8.15
CA ALA A 37 2.22 -6.32 7.91
C ALA A 37 1.60 -5.60 9.11
N LEU A 38 0.46 -6.08 9.60
CA LEU A 38 -0.23 -5.45 10.72
C LEU A 38 0.64 -5.44 11.98
N ASN A 39 1.32 -6.55 12.26
CA ASN A 39 2.23 -6.63 13.40
C ASN A 39 3.38 -5.62 13.28
N ARG A 40 3.94 -5.46 12.09
CA ARG A 40 4.99 -4.47 11.85
C ARG A 40 4.48 -3.04 12.01
N LEU A 41 3.29 -2.75 11.50
CA LEU A 41 2.67 -1.43 11.62
C LEU A 41 2.41 -1.05 13.07
N LYS A 42 2.10 -2.02 13.94
CA LYS A 42 1.88 -1.80 15.36
C LYS A 42 3.17 -1.62 16.16
N SER A 43 4.28 -2.15 15.67
CA SER A 43 5.54 -2.16 16.40
C SER A 43 6.54 -1.09 15.97
N GLU A 44 6.39 -0.50 14.80
CA GLU A 44 7.31 0.54 14.31
C GLU A 44 6.54 1.55 13.43
N PRO A 45 7.03 2.81 13.34
CA PRO A 45 6.34 3.83 12.58
C PRO A 45 6.53 3.65 11.06
N PHE A 46 5.44 3.81 10.32
CA PHE A 46 5.42 3.84 8.86
C PHE A 46 4.62 5.04 8.39
N ASP A 47 4.89 5.46 7.14
CA ASP A 47 4.23 6.63 6.54
C ASP A 47 3.28 6.26 5.41
N PHE A 48 3.43 5.07 4.83
CA PHE A 48 2.66 4.66 3.67
C PHE A 48 2.64 3.14 3.54
N VAL A 49 1.50 2.57 3.10
CA VAL A 49 1.35 1.13 2.88
C VAL A 49 0.96 0.88 1.42
N VAL A 50 1.70 0.00 0.75
CA VAL A 50 1.36 -0.51 -0.58
C VAL A 50 1.06 -1.99 -0.43
N SER A 51 -0.18 -2.40 -0.62
CA SER A 51 -0.62 -3.76 -0.33
C SER A 51 -1.28 -4.44 -1.51
N ASP A 52 -0.84 -5.67 -1.79
CA ASP A 52 -1.55 -6.55 -2.70
C ASP A 52 -2.95 -6.87 -2.15
N TRP A 53 -3.88 -7.19 -3.04
CA TRP A 53 -5.26 -7.53 -2.67
C TRP A 53 -5.37 -8.96 -2.17
N ASN A 54 -4.82 -9.91 -2.93
CA ASN A 54 -4.94 -11.35 -2.64
C ASN A 54 -3.69 -11.88 -1.95
N MET A 55 -3.82 -12.21 -0.68
CA MET A 55 -2.73 -12.77 0.13
C MET A 55 -3.29 -13.84 1.06
N PRO A 56 -2.46 -14.83 1.45
CA PRO A 56 -2.88 -15.82 2.45
C PRO A 56 -2.98 -15.18 3.84
N ASN A 57 -3.63 -15.84 4.75
CA ASN A 57 -3.80 -15.51 6.17
C ASN A 57 -4.63 -14.24 6.41
N MET A 58 -4.32 -13.15 5.74
CA MET A 58 -5.09 -11.91 5.79
C MET A 58 -4.99 -11.24 4.42
N THR A 59 -6.14 -10.98 3.79
CA THR A 59 -6.18 -10.31 2.49
C THR A 59 -5.83 -8.83 2.63
N GLY A 60 -5.53 -8.19 1.50
CA GLY A 60 -5.27 -6.74 1.50
C GLY A 60 -6.47 -5.94 1.97
N LEU A 61 -7.68 -6.37 1.65
CA LEU A 61 -8.90 -5.71 2.11
C LEU A 61 -9.06 -5.84 3.62
N GLU A 62 -8.81 -7.03 4.17
CA GLU A 62 -8.85 -7.24 5.62
C GLU A 62 -7.79 -6.42 6.33
N LEU A 63 -6.58 -6.32 5.76
CA LEU A 63 -5.53 -5.47 6.29
C LEU A 63 -5.94 -4.00 6.30
N LEU A 64 -6.52 -3.53 5.19
CA LEU A 64 -7.03 -2.16 5.08
C LEU A 64 -8.06 -1.86 6.17
N LYS A 65 -9.02 -2.76 6.37
CA LYS A 65 -10.05 -2.61 7.41
C LYS A 65 -9.43 -2.57 8.81
N ALA A 66 -8.43 -3.42 9.06
CA ALA A 66 -7.72 -3.46 10.34
C ALA A 66 -6.96 -2.15 10.60
N ILE A 67 -6.31 -1.60 9.58
CA ILE A 67 -5.61 -0.31 9.67
C ILE A 67 -6.60 0.80 10.01
N ARG A 68 -7.73 0.86 9.33
CA ARG A 68 -8.73 1.91 9.55
C ARG A 68 -9.44 1.78 10.90
N ALA A 69 -9.52 0.58 11.46
CA ALA A 69 -10.13 0.33 12.76
C ALA A 69 -9.19 0.62 13.93
N ASP A 70 -7.90 0.75 13.69
CA ASP A 70 -6.90 1.03 14.72
C ASP A 70 -6.64 2.54 14.78
N ALA A 71 -6.95 3.17 15.91
CA ALA A 71 -6.81 4.61 16.08
C ALA A 71 -5.37 5.11 15.82
N ALA A 72 -4.36 4.30 16.14
CA ALA A 72 -2.97 4.66 15.89
C ALA A 72 -2.56 4.54 14.43
N LEU A 73 -3.27 3.75 13.64
CA LEU A 73 -2.93 3.45 12.24
C LEU A 73 -3.91 4.05 11.24
N ALA A 74 -5.07 4.51 11.70
CA ALA A 74 -6.18 4.92 10.83
C ALA A 74 -5.83 6.06 9.85
N HIS A 75 -4.78 6.80 10.12
CA HIS A 75 -4.33 7.91 9.26
C HIS A 75 -3.43 7.48 8.11
N LEU A 76 -2.92 6.25 8.12
CA LEU A 76 -1.95 5.80 7.12
C LEU A 76 -2.56 5.74 5.72
N PRO A 77 -1.93 6.34 4.71
CA PRO A 77 -2.32 6.12 3.33
C PRO A 77 -2.09 4.67 2.94
N VAL A 78 -3.06 4.07 2.24
CA VAL A 78 -2.97 2.69 1.75
C VAL A 78 -3.28 2.68 0.26
N LEU A 79 -2.30 2.27 -0.54
CA LEU A 79 -2.47 2.05 -1.97
C LEU A 79 -2.69 0.55 -2.20
N MET A 80 -3.85 0.19 -2.73
CA MET A 80 -4.16 -1.19 -3.05
C MET A 80 -3.64 -1.57 -4.43
N VAL A 81 -3.01 -2.74 -4.52
CA VAL A 81 -2.48 -3.28 -5.78
C VAL A 81 -3.33 -4.49 -6.15
N THR A 82 -3.90 -4.49 -7.35
CA THR A 82 -4.81 -5.55 -7.79
C THR A 82 -4.42 -6.06 -9.18
N ALA A 83 -4.68 -7.35 -9.44
CA ALA A 83 -4.47 -7.93 -10.76
C ALA A 83 -5.59 -7.54 -11.74
N GLU A 84 -6.76 -7.15 -11.23
CA GLU A 84 -7.91 -6.79 -12.06
C GLU A 84 -8.64 -5.57 -11.48
N ALA A 85 -9.02 -4.64 -12.35
CA ALA A 85 -9.80 -3.47 -11.97
C ALA A 85 -11.31 -3.78 -12.04
N LYS A 86 -11.79 -4.70 -11.21
CA LYS A 86 -13.21 -4.99 -11.12
C LYS A 86 -13.92 -3.87 -10.38
N LYS A 87 -15.00 -3.38 -10.94
CA LYS A 87 -15.76 -2.26 -10.40
C LYS A 87 -16.18 -2.48 -8.94
N GLU A 88 -16.71 -3.66 -8.63
CA GLU A 88 -17.15 -4.00 -7.28
C GLU A 88 -15.99 -4.03 -6.28
N ASN A 89 -14.80 -4.45 -6.70
CA ASN A 89 -13.62 -4.45 -5.85
C ASN A 89 -13.12 -3.04 -5.58
N ILE A 90 -13.14 -2.19 -6.60
CA ILE A 90 -12.75 -0.78 -6.48
C ILE A 90 -13.69 -0.06 -5.51
N ILE A 91 -15.00 -0.28 -5.64
CA ILE A 91 -16.00 0.30 -4.77
C ILE A 91 -15.81 -0.19 -3.33
N GLU A 92 -15.58 -1.49 -3.14
CA GLU A 92 -15.35 -2.08 -1.83
C GLU A 92 -14.11 -1.48 -1.15
N ALA A 93 -13.02 -1.35 -1.90
CA ALA A 93 -11.79 -0.74 -1.40
C ALA A 93 -12.03 0.72 -0.98
N ALA A 94 -12.72 1.48 -1.82
CA ALA A 94 -13.03 2.89 -1.53
C ALA A 94 -13.90 3.02 -0.27
N LYS A 95 -14.93 2.18 -0.14
CA LYS A 95 -15.79 2.16 1.06
C LYS A 95 -15.03 1.77 2.31
N SER A 96 -14.01 0.93 2.18
CA SER A 96 -13.17 0.49 3.30
C SER A 96 -12.06 1.47 3.64
N GLY A 97 -11.91 2.55 2.88
CA GLY A 97 -10.97 3.61 3.17
C GLY A 97 -9.63 3.54 2.45
N ALA A 98 -9.57 2.83 1.30
CA ALA A 98 -8.35 2.84 0.48
C ALA A 98 -8.05 4.25 -0.02
N SER A 99 -6.79 4.63 -0.01
CA SER A 99 -6.35 5.94 -0.51
C SER A 99 -6.29 5.96 -2.04
N GLY A 100 -6.11 4.81 -2.66
CA GLY A 100 -6.10 4.65 -4.10
C GLY A 100 -5.90 3.18 -4.48
N TYR A 101 -5.88 2.90 -5.78
CA TYR A 101 -5.58 1.57 -6.28
C TYR A 101 -4.75 1.66 -7.56
N VAL A 102 -4.02 0.59 -7.86
CA VAL A 102 -3.26 0.45 -9.10
C VAL A 102 -3.35 -0.99 -9.58
N VAL A 103 -3.41 -1.17 -10.91
CA VAL A 103 -3.56 -2.50 -11.54
C VAL A 103 -2.20 -3.02 -11.99
N LYS A 104 -1.89 -4.26 -11.66
CA LYS A 104 -0.66 -4.93 -12.11
C LYS A 104 -0.77 -5.37 -13.57
N PRO A 105 0.34 -5.34 -14.34
CA PRO A 105 1.60 -4.68 -14.04
C PRO A 105 1.51 -3.18 -14.21
N PHE A 106 2.35 -2.45 -13.50
CA PHE A 106 2.38 -0.99 -13.63
C PHE A 106 3.82 -0.49 -13.73
N THR A 107 3.98 0.71 -14.28
CA THR A 107 5.27 1.35 -14.45
C THR A 107 5.56 2.32 -13.31
N ALA A 108 6.81 2.79 -13.24
CA ALA A 108 7.19 3.84 -12.29
C ALA A 108 6.35 5.11 -12.51
N ALA A 109 6.08 5.47 -13.76
CA ALA A 109 5.26 6.64 -14.08
C ALA A 109 3.83 6.53 -13.54
N THR A 110 3.20 5.35 -13.67
CA THR A 110 1.86 5.11 -13.16
C THR A 110 1.86 5.14 -11.63
N LEU A 111 2.85 4.52 -11.00
CA LEU A 111 2.99 4.53 -9.55
C LEU A 111 3.17 5.95 -9.04
N ASP A 112 4.03 6.73 -9.69
CA ASP A 112 4.28 8.14 -9.33
C ASP A 112 3.00 8.96 -9.38
N GLU A 113 2.21 8.79 -10.44
CA GLU A 113 0.91 9.46 -10.58
C GLU A 113 -0.03 9.13 -9.42
N LYS A 114 -0.13 7.85 -9.05
CA LYS A 114 -0.97 7.41 -7.93
C LYS A 114 -0.50 7.96 -6.60
N LEU A 115 0.81 7.93 -6.36
CA LEU A 115 1.41 8.45 -5.13
C LEU A 115 1.17 9.96 -5.00
N ASN A 116 1.41 10.71 -6.05
CA ASN A 116 1.22 12.16 -6.03
C ASN A 116 -0.23 12.55 -5.76
N LYS A 117 -1.17 11.81 -6.34
CA LYS A 117 -2.59 12.03 -6.12
C LYS A 117 -2.97 11.79 -4.66
N ILE A 118 -2.42 10.74 -4.05
CA ILE A 118 -2.65 10.41 -2.65
C ILE A 118 -2.01 11.46 -1.74
N PHE A 119 -0.77 11.86 -2.02
CA PHE A 119 -0.08 12.89 -1.24
C PHE A 119 -0.85 14.21 -1.25
N LYS A 120 -1.40 14.62 -2.39
CA LYS A 120 -2.25 15.80 -2.50
C LYS A 120 -3.49 15.69 -1.63
N ALA A 121 -4.18 14.56 -1.70
CA ALA A 121 -5.44 14.34 -0.98
C ALA A 121 -5.25 14.27 0.53
N THR A 122 -4.14 13.70 0.99
CA THR A 122 -3.86 13.49 2.41
C THR A 122 -3.03 14.59 3.04
N GLY A 123 -2.50 15.50 2.24
CA GLY A 123 -1.57 16.53 2.72
C GLY A 123 -0.18 16.00 3.05
N ALA A 124 0.11 14.72 2.76
CA ALA A 124 1.43 14.16 2.96
C ALA A 124 2.41 14.77 1.95
N LYS A 125 3.63 15.04 2.40
CA LYS A 125 4.66 15.59 1.53
C LYS A 125 5.53 14.46 1.01
N GLU A 126 5.93 14.57 -0.25
CA GLU A 126 6.99 13.73 -0.77
C GLU A 126 8.26 13.94 0.06
N ALA A 127 9.02 12.87 0.21
CA ALA A 127 10.34 12.99 0.79
C ALA A 127 11.20 13.88 -0.12
N ALA A 128 11.56 15.01 0.40
CA ALA A 128 12.40 15.94 -0.34
C ALA A 128 13.84 15.42 -0.39
#